data_64f893b6f772918e518373812002fc38
#
_entry.id   64f893b6f772918e518373812002fc38
#
_cell.length_a   1.000
_cell.length_b   1.000
_cell.length_c   1.000
_cell.angle_alpha   90.00
_cell.angle_beta   90.00
_cell.angle_gamma   90.00
#
_symmetry.space_group_name_H-M   'P 1'
#
loop_
_entity.id
_entity.type
_entity.pdbx_description
1 polymer ?
#
loop_
_entity_poly.entity_id
_entity_poly.type
_entity_poly.pdbx_seq_one_letter_code
_entity_poly.pdbx_strand_id
1 'polypeptide(L)'
;MFSNRNVALFQVSMILLFSFGIWYTSSIDTEEESFENGIEVLDSNGITHTFESSPTRVAITNTYAATVLRMLDVDLSVISGVSGDFYDETIWPEFVDTPLIQQSAHSEIDFEALLDVNPDVYIVFATNGMVDTNAIREKLDPVGIKVLGLDFYKYDSLRTEINV
;
A
#
# COMPACT_ATOMS: atom_id res chain seq x y z
N MET A 1 -49.65 -6.87 38.08
CA MET A 1 -49.30 -8.29 37.95
C MET A 1 -49.34 -8.61 36.43
N PHE A 2 -48.23 -8.59 35.75
CA PHE A 2 -48.19 -8.84 34.31
C PHE A 2 -48.39 -10.34 34.06
N SER A 3 -49.27 -10.68 33.11
CA SER A 3 -49.57 -12.04 32.75
C SER A 3 -48.32 -12.74 32.18
N ASN A 4 -48.04 -13.98 32.61
CA ASN A 4 -46.92 -14.80 32.13
C ASN A 4 -46.86 -14.91 30.60
N ARG A 5 -47.96 -14.73 29.89
CA ARG A 5 -48.06 -14.68 28.42
C ARG A 5 -47.37 -13.46 27.82
N ASN A 6 -47.42 -12.30 28.48
CA ASN A 6 -46.79 -11.07 27.97
C ASN A 6 -45.29 -11.08 28.21
N VAL A 7 -44.81 -11.72 29.27
CA VAL A 7 -43.37 -11.92 29.55
C VAL A 7 -42.77 -12.88 28.53
N ALA A 8 -43.45 -13.95 28.18
CA ALA A 8 -42.97 -14.90 27.16
C ALA A 8 -42.89 -14.27 25.76
N LEU A 9 -43.89 -13.46 25.37
CA LEU A 9 -43.86 -12.70 24.10
C LEU A 9 -42.74 -11.69 24.03
N PHE A 10 -42.42 -11.02 25.13
CA PHE A 10 -41.32 -10.07 25.21
C PHE A 10 -39.96 -10.75 25.11
N GLN A 11 -39.76 -11.91 25.75
CA GLN A 11 -38.53 -12.69 25.65
C GLN A 11 -38.33 -13.27 24.24
N VAL A 12 -39.36 -13.77 23.57
CA VAL A 12 -39.25 -14.24 22.18
C VAL A 12 -38.94 -13.11 21.21
N SER A 13 -39.52 -11.92 21.39
CA SER A 13 -39.21 -10.73 20.59
C SER A 13 -37.77 -10.27 20.77
N MET A 14 -37.24 -10.32 21.99
CA MET A 14 -35.85 -9.92 22.28
C MET A 14 -34.84 -10.91 21.69
N ILE A 15 -35.13 -12.23 21.71
CA ILE A 15 -34.28 -13.26 21.10
C ILE A 15 -34.27 -13.10 19.57
N LEU A 16 -35.40 -12.78 18.94
CA LEU A 16 -35.46 -12.54 17.50
C LEU A 16 -34.69 -11.27 17.09
N LEU A 17 -34.73 -10.21 17.89
CA LEU A 17 -33.95 -8.99 17.62
C LEU A 17 -32.43 -9.23 17.77
N PHE A 18 -32.03 -10.02 18.78
CA PHE A 18 -30.61 -10.40 18.94
C PHE A 18 -30.12 -11.32 17.83
N SER A 19 -30.92 -12.30 17.40
CA SER A 19 -30.53 -13.16 16.30
C SER A 19 -30.46 -12.42 14.95
N PHE A 20 -31.32 -11.44 14.73
CA PHE A 20 -31.28 -10.59 13.54
C PHE A 20 -30.08 -9.63 13.55
N GLY A 21 -29.73 -9.09 14.74
CA GLY A 21 -28.55 -8.24 14.93
C GLY A 21 -27.24 -9.00 14.69
N ILE A 22 -27.15 -10.25 15.17
CA ILE A 22 -25.97 -11.10 14.95
C ILE A 22 -25.84 -11.50 13.47
N TRP A 23 -26.98 -11.74 12.79
CA TRP A 23 -26.97 -12.06 11.36
C TRP A 23 -26.57 -10.85 10.50
N TYR A 24 -26.99 -9.63 10.90
CA TYR A 24 -26.63 -8.39 10.21
C TYR A 24 -25.16 -8.02 10.39
N THR A 25 -24.58 -8.29 11.58
CA THR A 25 -23.14 -8.01 11.83
C THR A 25 -22.22 -9.06 11.22
N SER A 26 -22.69 -10.28 10.96
CA SER A 26 -21.88 -11.30 10.26
C SER A 26 -21.93 -11.19 8.73
N SER A 27 -22.73 -10.26 8.19
CA SER A 27 -22.84 -9.99 6.75
C SER A 27 -22.04 -8.76 6.31
N ILE A 28 -21.22 -8.17 7.20
CA ILE A 28 -20.16 -7.26 6.79
C ILE A 28 -18.96 -8.16 6.43
N ASP A 29 -19.10 -8.92 5.36
CA ASP A 29 -17.97 -9.37 4.60
C ASP A 29 -17.30 -8.09 4.10
N THR A 30 -16.10 -7.83 4.56
CA THR A 30 -15.17 -6.96 3.85
C THR A 30 -14.99 -7.67 2.50
N GLU A 31 -15.71 -7.23 1.47
CA GLU A 31 -15.42 -7.63 0.11
C GLU A 31 -13.96 -7.19 -0.12
N GLU A 32 -13.03 -8.13 -0.04
CA GLU A 32 -11.79 -8.01 -0.79
C GLU A 32 -12.26 -7.90 -2.23
N GLU A 33 -12.20 -6.69 -2.81
CA GLU A 33 -12.43 -6.49 -4.24
C GLU A 33 -11.37 -7.33 -4.95
N SER A 34 -11.71 -8.57 -5.26
CA SER A 34 -10.96 -9.37 -6.21
C SER A 34 -11.21 -8.74 -7.58
N PHE A 35 -10.25 -7.95 -8.05
CA PHE A 35 -10.26 -7.42 -9.41
C PHE A 35 -10.18 -8.62 -10.37
N GLU A 36 -11.27 -8.92 -11.05
CA GLU A 36 -11.42 -10.06 -11.96
C GLU A 36 -10.38 -10.05 -13.10
N ASN A 37 -9.69 -8.90 -13.32
CA ASN A 37 -8.67 -8.68 -14.34
C ASN A 37 -7.31 -8.18 -13.79
N GLY A 38 -7.11 -8.18 -12.45
CA GLY A 38 -5.91 -7.60 -11.85
C GLY A 38 -5.90 -6.05 -11.88
N ILE A 39 -4.88 -5.47 -11.26
CA ILE A 39 -4.63 -4.01 -11.25
C ILE A 39 -3.53 -3.73 -12.26
N GLU A 40 -3.80 -2.90 -13.27
CA GLU A 40 -2.79 -2.44 -14.22
C GLU A 40 -2.33 -1.02 -13.90
N VAL A 41 -1.03 -0.84 -13.79
CA VAL A 41 -0.37 0.43 -13.46
C VAL A 41 0.64 0.76 -14.55
N LEU A 42 0.49 1.94 -15.18
CA LEU A 42 1.46 2.47 -16.14
C LEU A 42 2.43 3.40 -15.39
N ASP A 43 3.70 3.04 -15.31
CA ASP A 43 4.72 3.86 -14.65
C ASP A 43 5.22 5.02 -15.53
N SER A 44 6.03 5.94 -14.94
CA SER A 44 6.57 7.10 -15.66
C SER A 44 7.61 6.75 -16.74
N ASN A 45 8.07 5.50 -16.79
CA ASN A 45 8.92 4.97 -17.86
C ASN A 45 8.09 4.42 -19.03
N GLY A 46 6.75 4.41 -18.93
CA GLY A 46 5.85 3.85 -19.94
C GLY A 46 5.74 2.33 -19.87
N ILE A 47 6.05 1.73 -18.73
CA ILE A 47 5.95 0.29 -18.50
C ILE A 47 4.65 -0.01 -17.77
N THR A 48 3.86 -0.95 -18.30
CA THR A 48 2.66 -1.46 -17.64
C THR A 48 3.03 -2.59 -16.70
N HIS A 49 2.63 -2.46 -15.44
CA HIS A 49 2.74 -3.47 -14.40
C HIS A 49 1.35 -4.03 -14.08
N THR A 50 1.24 -5.34 -13.96
CA THR A 50 -0.01 -6.01 -13.55
C THR A 50 0.17 -6.62 -12.18
N PHE A 51 -0.76 -6.36 -11.27
CA PHE A 51 -0.83 -6.93 -9.93
C PHE A 51 -2.12 -7.74 -9.79
N GLU A 52 -2.03 -8.92 -9.19
CA GLU A 52 -3.22 -9.74 -8.91
C GLU A 52 -4.06 -9.18 -7.75
N SER A 53 -3.41 -8.45 -6.85
CA SER A 53 -4.02 -7.75 -5.71
C SER A 53 -3.23 -6.50 -5.36
N SER A 54 -3.78 -5.63 -4.52
CA SER A 54 -3.05 -4.47 -4.00
C SER A 54 -1.78 -4.91 -3.26
N PRO A 55 -0.63 -4.26 -3.49
CA PRO A 55 0.60 -4.53 -2.75
C PRO A 55 0.39 -4.34 -1.25
N THR A 56 0.92 -5.25 -0.45
CA THR A 56 0.84 -5.22 1.01
C THR A 56 2.16 -4.84 1.68
N ARG A 57 3.25 -4.91 0.93
CA ARG A 57 4.60 -4.57 1.39
C ARG A 57 5.29 -3.73 0.32
N VAL A 58 5.58 -2.49 0.64
CA VAL A 58 6.16 -1.52 -0.30
C VAL A 58 7.50 -1.04 0.21
N ALA A 59 8.55 -1.12 -0.61
CA ALA A 59 9.79 -0.40 -0.39
C ALA A 59 9.75 0.92 -1.17
N ILE A 60 10.22 2.03 -0.57
CA ILE A 60 10.13 3.34 -1.21
C ILE A 60 11.35 4.19 -0.92
N THR A 61 11.93 4.78 -1.98
CA THR A 61 13.00 5.79 -1.87
C THR A 61 12.59 7.15 -2.44
N ASN A 62 11.39 7.22 -3.04
CA ASN A 62 10.83 8.43 -3.63
C ASN A 62 9.97 9.17 -2.60
N THR A 63 10.51 10.24 -1.99
CA THR A 63 9.81 11.06 -0.98
C THR A 63 8.59 11.79 -1.55
N TYR A 64 8.58 12.13 -2.84
CA TYR A 64 7.39 12.73 -3.49
C TYR A 64 6.25 11.71 -3.60
N ALA A 65 6.55 10.47 -3.97
CA ALA A 65 5.58 9.40 -4.00
C ALA A 65 4.98 9.16 -2.60
N ALA A 66 5.80 9.07 -1.56
CA ALA A 66 5.33 8.93 -0.18
C ALA A 66 4.47 10.13 0.27
N THR A 67 4.81 11.35 -0.16
CA THR A 67 3.97 12.54 0.11
C THR A 67 2.60 12.40 -0.55
N VAL A 68 2.53 11.92 -1.78
CA VAL A 68 1.26 11.70 -2.49
C VAL A 68 0.44 10.61 -1.80
N LEU A 69 1.04 9.49 -1.41
CA LEU A 69 0.35 8.43 -0.65
C LEU A 69 -0.26 8.97 0.65
N ARG A 70 0.49 9.81 1.39
CA ARG A 70 -0.02 10.50 2.60
C ARG A 70 -1.20 11.43 2.27
N MET A 71 -1.12 12.19 1.18
CA MET A 71 -2.21 13.09 0.75
C MET A 71 -3.47 12.35 0.31
N LEU A 72 -3.33 11.11 -0.17
CA LEU A 72 -4.42 10.23 -0.56
C LEU A 72 -4.96 9.40 0.62
N ASP A 73 -4.46 9.64 1.83
CA ASP A 73 -4.85 8.94 3.07
C ASP A 73 -4.61 7.41 3.01
N VAL A 74 -3.56 7.01 2.27
CA VAL A 74 -3.13 5.61 2.22
C VAL A 74 -2.49 5.23 3.54
N ASP A 75 -2.80 4.04 4.06
CA ASP A 75 -2.15 3.51 5.25
C ASP A 75 -0.66 3.26 5.00
N LEU A 76 0.20 4.13 5.54
CA LEU A 76 1.66 4.05 5.35
C LEU A 76 2.31 2.88 6.10
N SER A 77 1.58 2.13 6.92
CA SER A 77 2.09 0.92 7.57
C SER A 77 2.47 -0.20 6.60
N VAL A 78 2.00 -0.12 5.35
CA VAL A 78 2.42 -1.02 4.26
C VAL A 78 3.86 -0.77 3.82
N ILE A 79 4.48 0.36 4.19
CA ILE A 79 5.87 0.66 3.83
C ILE A 79 6.81 -0.17 4.70
N SER A 80 7.49 -1.13 4.08
CA SER A 80 8.38 -2.10 4.74
C SER A 80 9.86 -1.73 4.69
N GLY A 81 10.25 -0.76 3.86
CA GLY A 81 11.64 -0.31 3.72
C GLY A 81 11.73 1.08 3.08
N VAL A 82 12.66 1.91 3.57
CA VAL A 82 12.84 3.30 3.13
C VAL A 82 14.32 3.64 2.89
N SER A 83 14.60 4.77 2.19
CA SER A 83 15.94 5.38 2.17
C SER A 83 16.15 6.27 3.39
N GLY A 84 17.43 6.65 3.63
CA GLY A 84 17.79 7.58 4.71
C GLY A 84 17.17 8.97 4.56
N ASP A 85 16.64 9.32 3.38
CA ASP A 85 15.92 10.57 3.15
C ASP A 85 14.63 10.67 3.98
N PHE A 86 14.15 9.54 4.54
CA PHE A 86 12.96 9.46 5.38
C PHE A 86 13.25 9.53 6.89
N TYR A 87 14.51 9.68 7.31
CA TYR A 87 14.87 9.63 8.72
C TYR A 87 14.77 10.99 9.45
N ASP A 88 14.19 12.01 8.81
CA ASP A 88 13.79 13.21 9.53
C ASP A 88 12.45 12.99 10.23
N GLU A 89 12.51 12.70 11.51
CA GLU A 89 11.33 12.40 12.37
C GLU A 89 10.30 13.55 12.43
N THR A 90 10.73 14.78 12.14
CA THR A 90 9.81 15.94 12.07
C THR A 90 8.95 15.91 10.83
N ILE A 91 9.43 15.30 9.75
CA ILE A 91 8.74 15.21 8.47
C ILE A 91 8.07 13.83 8.32
N TRP A 92 8.77 12.78 8.73
CA TRP A 92 8.40 11.38 8.53
C TRP A 92 8.35 10.59 9.84
N PRO A 93 7.53 11.00 10.84
CA PRO A 93 7.45 10.27 12.11
C PRO A 93 6.98 8.81 11.95
N GLU A 94 6.31 8.48 10.84
CA GLU A 94 5.81 7.14 10.55
C GLU A 94 6.94 6.13 10.25
N PHE A 95 8.12 6.61 9.82
CA PHE A 95 9.20 5.74 9.33
C PHE A 95 10.41 5.63 10.26
N VAL A 96 10.30 6.11 11.49
CA VAL A 96 11.39 6.10 12.50
C VAL A 96 11.98 4.71 12.71
N ASP A 97 11.11 3.70 12.74
CA ASP A 97 11.48 2.30 12.97
C ASP A 97 11.49 1.45 11.68
N THR A 98 11.28 2.08 10.50
CA THR A 98 11.26 1.36 9.22
C THR A 98 12.67 1.01 8.77
N PRO A 99 12.94 -0.23 8.33
CA PRO A 99 14.25 -0.66 7.86
C PRO A 99 14.84 0.22 6.76
N LEU A 100 16.15 0.49 6.86
CA LEU A 100 16.92 1.23 5.86
C LEU A 100 17.35 0.27 4.75
N ILE A 101 16.91 0.56 3.52
CA ILE A 101 17.29 -0.23 2.32
C ILE A 101 18.29 0.52 1.43
N GLN A 102 18.56 1.79 1.71
CA GLN A 102 19.42 2.65 0.91
C GLN A 102 19.77 3.92 1.70
N GLN A 103 21.00 4.42 1.61
CA GLN A 103 21.44 5.60 2.36
C GLN A 103 20.71 6.89 1.92
N SER A 104 20.43 7.02 0.63
CA SER A 104 19.59 8.08 0.05
C SER A 104 19.01 7.60 -1.26
N ALA A 105 17.98 8.28 -1.78
CA ALA A 105 17.33 7.94 -3.05
C ALA A 105 18.29 7.86 -4.25
N HIS A 106 19.50 8.42 -4.14
CA HIS A 106 20.51 8.47 -5.20
C HIS A 106 21.77 7.67 -4.88
N SER A 107 21.83 7.00 -3.74
CA SER A 107 22.94 6.12 -3.40
C SER A 107 22.74 4.73 -3.99
N GLU A 108 23.75 3.87 -3.86
CA GLU A 108 23.67 2.48 -4.23
C GLU A 108 22.64 1.74 -3.34
N ILE A 109 21.87 0.85 -3.94
CA ILE A 109 20.85 0.04 -3.23
C ILE A 109 21.56 -1.05 -2.45
N ASP A 110 21.19 -1.21 -1.20
CA ASP A 110 21.50 -2.40 -0.42
C ASP A 110 20.48 -3.51 -0.78
N PHE A 111 20.85 -4.34 -1.77
CA PHE A 111 19.99 -5.41 -2.23
C PHE A 111 19.73 -6.47 -1.17
N GLU A 112 20.65 -6.69 -0.23
CA GLU A 112 20.46 -7.64 0.87
C GLU A 112 19.37 -7.10 1.81
N ALA A 113 19.48 -5.86 2.25
CA ALA A 113 18.46 -5.22 3.07
C ALA A 113 17.10 -5.13 2.36
N LEU A 114 17.09 -4.84 1.04
CA LEU A 114 15.86 -4.81 0.25
C LEU A 114 15.18 -6.19 0.16
N LEU A 115 15.95 -7.26 -0.02
CA LEU A 115 15.42 -8.62 -0.04
C LEU A 115 14.92 -9.06 1.35
N ASP A 116 15.59 -8.64 2.42
CA ASP A 116 15.20 -8.96 3.79
C ASP A 116 13.82 -8.36 4.15
N VAL A 117 13.52 -7.14 3.69
CA VAL A 117 12.20 -6.54 3.89
C VAL A 117 11.14 -7.13 2.97
N ASN A 118 11.53 -7.92 1.96
CA ASN A 118 10.68 -8.70 1.07
C ASN A 118 9.46 -7.93 0.55
N PRO A 119 9.63 -6.82 -0.20
CA PRO A 119 8.51 -6.05 -0.70
C PRO A 119 7.89 -6.69 -1.94
N ASP A 120 6.57 -6.44 -2.17
CA ASP A 120 5.88 -6.76 -3.41
C ASP A 120 6.28 -5.76 -4.51
N VAL A 121 6.54 -4.52 -4.08
CA VAL A 121 6.82 -3.39 -4.95
C VAL A 121 7.94 -2.53 -4.38
N TYR A 122 8.83 -2.06 -5.25
CA TYR A 122 9.84 -1.06 -4.96
C TYR A 122 9.59 0.22 -5.78
N ILE A 123 9.28 1.33 -5.12
CA ILE A 123 8.98 2.62 -5.75
C ILE A 123 10.22 3.51 -5.76
N VAL A 124 10.65 3.89 -6.96
CA VAL A 124 11.84 4.72 -7.21
C VAL A 124 11.53 5.92 -8.10
N PHE A 125 12.47 6.84 -8.24
CA PHE A 125 12.41 7.87 -9.28
C PHE A 125 12.60 7.25 -10.68
N ALA A 126 11.82 7.72 -11.66
CA ALA A 126 11.83 7.18 -13.03
C ALA A 126 12.86 7.88 -13.93
N THR A 127 12.76 9.20 -14.06
CA THR A 127 13.38 9.95 -15.15
C THR A 127 14.36 11.03 -14.69
N ASN A 128 14.77 11.02 -13.42
CA ASN A 128 15.72 12.02 -12.91
C ASN A 128 17.17 11.82 -13.43
N GLY A 129 17.43 10.71 -14.15
CA GLY A 129 18.74 10.38 -14.71
C GLY A 129 19.79 9.94 -13.68
N MET A 130 19.43 9.88 -12.40
CA MET A 130 20.30 9.44 -11.30
C MET A 130 20.06 7.99 -10.92
N VAL A 131 18.91 7.45 -11.27
CA VAL A 131 18.50 6.07 -10.96
C VAL A 131 18.32 5.32 -12.28
N ASP A 132 19.09 4.25 -12.47
CA ASP A 132 18.88 3.33 -13.59
C ASP A 132 17.79 2.30 -13.24
N THR A 133 16.55 2.70 -13.45
CA THR A 133 15.36 1.88 -13.15
C THR A 133 15.37 0.55 -13.91
N ASN A 134 15.93 0.51 -15.15
CA ASN A 134 16.01 -0.71 -15.92
C ASN A 134 16.99 -1.72 -15.31
N ALA A 135 18.19 -1.23 -14.91
CA ALA A 135 19.19 -2.07 -14.26
C ALA A 135 18.68 -2.63 -12.90
N ILE A 136 17.88 -1.83 -12.17
CA ILE A 136 17.24 -2.29 -10.93
C ILE A 136 16.20 -3.38 -11.24
N ARG A 137 15.36 -3.16 -12.24
CA ARG A 137 14.32 -4.11 -12.66
C ARG A 137 14.92 -5.44 -13.11
N GLU A 138 15.97 -5.44 -13.91
CA GLU A 138 16.67 -6.66 -14.34
C GLU A 138 17.14 -7.54 -13.17
N LYS A 139 17.46 -6.91 -12.01
CA LYS A 139 17.88 -7.63 -10.80
C LYS A 139 16.71 -8.10 -9.95
N LEU A 140 15.62 -7.36 -9.89
CA LEU A 140 14.51 -7.58 -8.95
C LEU A 140 13.34 -8.37 -9.55
N ASP A 141 13.07 -8.26 -10.85
CA ASP A 141 12.02 -9.05 -11.52
C ASP A 141 12.20 -10.57 -11.33
N PRO A 142 13.43 -11.14 -11.42
CA PRO A 142 13.63 -12.57 -11.22
C PRO A 142 13.28 -13.07 -9.80
N VAL A 143 13.27 -12.17 -8.81
CA VAL A 143 12.92 -12.49 -7.42
C VAL A 143 11.50 -12.06 -7.06
N GLY A 144 10.71 -11.60 -8.06
CA GLY A 144 9.30 -11.29 -7.90
C GLY A 144 8.99 -9.89 -7.36
N ILE A 145 9.99 -9.01 -7.21
CA ILE A 145 9.79 -7.64 -6.75
C ILE A 145 9.56 -6.74 -7.97
N LYS A 146 8.40 -6.12 -8.05
CA LYS A 146 8.09 -5.17 -9.13
C LYS A 146 8.71 -3.80 -8.85
N VAL A 147 9.31 -3.18 -9.87
CA VAL A 147 9.94 -1.86 -9.73
C VAL A 147 9.11 -0.82 -10.47
N LEU A 148 8.47 0.07 -9.71
CA LEU A 148 7.72 1.21 -10.25
C LEU A 148 8.58 2.46 -10.27
N GLY A 149 8.81 3.01 -11.45
CA GLY A 149 9.43 4.32 -11.63
C GLY A 149 8.36 5.41 -11.66
N LEU A 150 8.31 6.29 -10.66
CA LEU A 150 7.32 7.37 -10.57
C LEU A 150 7.98 8.74 -10.46
N ASP A 151 7.45 9.73 -11.20
CA ASP A 151 8.00 11.09 -11.34
C ASP A 151 7.07 12.17 -10.76
N PHE A 152 6.48 11.96 -9.62
CA PHE A 152 5.52 12.87 -8.96
C PHE A 152 5.96 14.33 -8.83
N TYR A 153 7.20 14.67 -9.16
CA TYR A 153 7.71 16.03 -9.13
C TYR A 153 7.46 16.82 -10.42
N LYS A 154 6.97 16.20 -11.49
CA LYS A 154 6.62 16.85 -12.76
C LYS A 154 5.13 17.15 -12.83
N TYR A 155 4.76 18.37 -13.21
CA TYR A 155 3.34 18.79 -13.28
C TYR A 155 2.50 17.88 -14.16
N ASP A 156 3.01 17.50 -15.33
CA ASP A 156 2.25 16.68 -16.29
C ASP A 156 2.16 15.21 -15.85
N SER A 157 3.21 14.68 -15.20
CA SER A 157 3.20 13.30 -14.71
C SER A 157 2.36 13.12 -13.43
N LEU A 158 2.36 14.09 -12.53
CA LEU A 158 1.57 14.02 -11.30
C LEU A 158 0.10 13.70 -11.57
N ARG A 159 -0.51 14.35 -12.57
CA ARG A 159 -1.92 14.12 -12.92
C ARG A 159 -2.16 12.72 -13.50
N THR A 160 -1.21 12.18 -14.22
CA THR A 160 -1.30 10.84 -14.81
C THR A 160 -1.07 9.77 -13.74
N GLU A 161 -0.08 9.98 -12.88
CA GLU A 161 0.33 9.02 -11.85
C GLU A 161 -0.66 8.91 -10.67
N ILE A 162 -1.45 9.96 -10.36
CA ILE A 162 -2.52 9.88 -9.35
C ILE A 162 -3.73 9.06 -9.85
N ASN A 163 -3.92 8.94 -11.17
CA ASN A 163 -5.02 8.17 -11.75
C ASN A 163 -4.66 6.70 -12.02
N VAL A 164 -3.56 6.25 -11.46
CA VAL A 164 -3.05 4.88 -11.57
C VAL A 164 -3.61 3.99 -10.47
#